data_9786158016da7136beadcbb717f3df88
#
_entry.id   9786158016da7136beadcbb717f3df88
#
_cell.length_a   1.000
_cell.length_b   1.000
_cell.length_c   1.000
_cell.angle_alpha   90.00
_cell.angle_beta   90.00
_cell.angle_gamma   90.00
#
_symmetry.space_group_name_H-M   'P 1'
#
loop_
_entity.id
_entity.type
_entity.pdbx_description
1 polymer ?
#
loop_
_entity_poly.entity_id
_entity_poly.type
_entity_poly.pdbx_seq_one_letter_code
_entity_poly.pdbx_strand_id
1 'polypeptide(L)'
;MIKKIVFFSFSPIVKHYHYKRFGVEILKDNGFEVWIYDFSPIVFPALHNNVIHRIEKIASEDYSLFYDEKKAIQAIHELGEDCFVVVMGYYQLQTFKIYRALSKTNIPYASWQTSADPNGLGGH
;
A
#
# COMPACT_ATOMS: atom_id res chain seq x y z
N MET A 1 -8.75 -17.78 -8.47
CA MET A 1 -8.47 -16.72 -9.46
C MET A 1 -8.37 -15.38 -8.77
N ILE A 2 -7.34 -14.62 -9.06
CA ILE A 2 -7.16 -13.29 -8.48
C ILE A 2 -8.14 -12.32 -9.12
N LYS A 3 -8.92 -11.66 -8.28
CA LYS A 3 -9.91 -10.65 -8.72
C LYS A 3 -9.61 -9.28 -8.15
N LYS A 4 -8.81 -9.20 -7.09
CA LYS A 4 -8.59 -7.98 -6.34
C LYS A 4 -7.10 -7.75 -6.17
N ILE A 5 -6.67 -6.54 -6.48
CA ILE A 5 -5.28 -6.10 -6.26
C ILE A 5 -5.31 -5.07 -5.15
N VAL A 6 -4.50 -5.28 -4.13
CA VAL A 6 -4.43 -4.37 -2.99
C VAL A 6 -3.01 -3.83 -2.90
N PHE A 7 -2.89 -2.52 -2.99
CA PHE A 7 -1.60 -1.85 -2.83
C PHE A 7 -1.44 -1.43 -1.37
N PHE A 8 -0.33 -1.83 -0.76
CA PHE A 8 0.03 -1.38 0.58
C PHE A 8 1.03 -0.23 0.43
N SER A 9 0.65 0.95 0.87
CA SER A 9 1.49 2.13 0.79
C SER A 9 1.95 2.54 2.18
N PHE A 10 3.21 2.94 2.30
CA PHE A 10 3.78 3.42 3.56
C PHE A 10 4.12 4.91 3.49
N SER A 11 3.81 5.54 2.37
CA SER A 11 4.00 6.98 2.18
C SER A 11 2.67 7.63 1.87
N PRO A 12 2.41 8.85 2.36
CA PRO A 12 1.15 9.52 2.06
C PRO A 12 0.97 9.73 0.56
N ILE A 13 -0.24 9.48 0.08
CA ILE A 13 -0.58 9.79 -1.29
C ILE A 13 -1.18 11.18 -1.29
N VAL A 14 -0.35 12.15 -1.66
CA VAL A 14 -0.73 13.56 -1.54
C VAL A 14 -1.33 14.15 -2.80
N LYS A 15 -1.16 13.48 -3.93
CA LYS A 15 -1.66 13.98 -5.22
C LYS A 15 -2.25 12.86 -6.04
N HIS A 16 -3.20 13.23 -6.87
CA HIS A 16 -3.90 12.27 -7.71
C HIS A 16 -2.97 11.51 -8.66
N TYR A 17 -1.90 12.15 -9.14
CA TYR A 17 -0.99 11.46 -10.04
C TYR A 17 -0.26 10.30 -9.37
N HIS A 18 -0.07 10.34 -8.05
CA HIS A 18 0.50 9.20 -7.32
C HIS A 18 -0.41 7.98 -7.44
N TYR A 19 -1.70 8.23 -7.35
CA TYR A 19 -2.70 7.19 -7.52
C TYR A 19 -2.60 6.56 -8.92
N LYS A 20 -2.46 7.41 -9.94
CA LYS A 20 -2.34 6.94 -11.32
C LYS A 20 -1.06 6.13 -11.55
N ARG A 21 0.01 6.46 -10.86
CA ARG A 21 1.28 5.74 -11.01
C ARG A 21 1.19 4.28 -10.61
N PHE A 22 0.22 3.92 -9.80
CA PHE A 22 0.02 2.52 -9.44
C PHE A 22 -0.65 1.72 -10.56
N GLY A 23 -1.05 2.38 -11.62
CA GLY A 23 -1.73 1.71 -12.72
C GLY A 23 -3.15 1.27 -12.38
N VAL A 24 -3.80 1.98 -11.47
CA VAL A 24 -5.11 1.60 -10.97
C VAL A 24 -6.13 1.51 -12.09
N GLU A 25 -6.16 2.50 -12.97
CA GLU A 25 -7.13 2.51 -14.07
C GLU A 25 -6.92 1.36 -15.04
N ILE A 26 -5.65 1.05 -15.31
CA ILE A 26 -5.31 -0.06 -16.20
C ILE A 26 -5.79 -1.38 -15.62
N LEU A 27 -5.57 -1.57 -14.32
CA LEU A 27 -6.02 -2.80 -13.65
C LEU A 27 -7.54 -2.89 -13.63
N LYS A 28 -8.23 -1.79 -13.35
CA LYS A 28 -9.69 -1.78 -13.38
C LYS A 28 -10.23 -2.10 -14.76
N ASP A 29 -9.60 -1.54 -15.80
CA ASP A 29 -10.02 -1.80 -17.18
C ASP A 29 -9.82 -3.27 -17.55
N ASN A 30 -8.94 -3.98 -16.85
CA ASN A 30 -8.71 -5.40 -17.07
C ASN A 30 -9.52 -6.29 -16.11
N GLY A 31 -10.49 -5.72 -15.43
CA GLY A 31 -11.45 -6.49 -14.66
C GLY A 31 -11.09 -6.70 -13.19
N PHE A 32 -10.03 -6.06 -12.70
CA PHE A 32 -9.65 -6.19 -11.30
C PHE A 32 -10.32 -5.12 -10.45
N GLU A 33 -10.70 -5.47 -9.23
CA GLU A 33 -10.94 -4.48 -8.20
C GLU A 33 -9.58 -4.04 -7.67
N VAL A 34 -9.42 -2.75 -7.40
CA VAL A 34 -8.16 -2.20 -6.91
C VAL A 34 -8.42 -1.44 -5.63
N TRP A 35 -7.63 -1.76 -4.60
CA TRP A 35 -7.73 -1.10 -3.30
C TRP A 35 -6.35 -0.58 -2.93
N ILE A 36 -6.32 0.56 -2.25
CA ILE A 36 -5.08 1.13 -1.72
C ILE A 36 -5.24 1.25 -0.22
N TYR A 37 -4.38 0.57 0.51
CA TYR A 37 -4.31 0.66 1.97
C TYR A 37 -3.08 1.48 2.32
N ASP A 38 -3.31 2.64 2.89
CA ASP A 38 -2.24 3.56 3.29
C ASP A 38 -2.00 3.42 4.78
N PHE A 39 -0.84 2.89 5.14
CA PHE A 39 -0.43 2.68 6.53
C PHE A 39 0.52 3.76 7.02
N SER A 40 0.73 4.83 6.24
CA SER A 40 1.70 5.86 6.60
C SER A 40 1.44 6.50 7.97
N PRO A 41 0.18 6.70 8.43
CA PRO A 41 -0.02 7.26 9.76
C PRO A 41 0.50 6.37 10.88
N ILE A 42 0.59 5.07 10.64
CA ILE A 42 1.08 4.10 11.63
C ILE A 42 2.58 3.99 11.58
N VAL A 43 3.14 3.83 10.38
CA VAL A 43 4.55 3.47 10.21
C VAL A 43 5.46 4.70 10.19
N PHE A 44 4.97 5.82 9.69
CA PHE A 44 5.72 7.07 9.60
C PHE A 44 4.84 8.25 9.99
N PRO A 45 4.40 8.32 11.26
CA PRO A 45 3.41 9.33 11.67
C PRO A 45 3.92 10.77 11.51
N ALA A 46 5.22 11.01 11.70
CA ALA A 46 5.76 12.35 11.52
C ALA A 46 5.67 12.80 10.08
N LEU A 47 6.00 11.92 9.14
CA LEU A 47 5.89 12.23 7.71
C LEU A 47 4.44 12.50 7.33
N HIS A 48 3.52 11.67 7.80
CA HIS A 48 2.10 11.86 7.52
C HIS A 48 1.63 13.21 8.06
N ASN A 49 1.95 13.53 9.31
CA ASN A 49 1.52 14.78 9.94
C ASN A 49 2.07 16.01 9.22
N ASN A 50 3.27 15.90 8.67
CA ASN A 50 3.90 17.02 7.96
C ASN A 50 3.20 17.34 6.63
N VAL A 51 2.52 16.39 6.04
CA VAL A 51 1.94 16.56 4.70
C VAL A 51 0.42 16.47 4.68
N ILE A 52 -0.21 16.18 5.82
CA ILE A 52 -1.65 15.92 5.85
C ILE A 52 -2.47 17.08 5.27
N HIS A 53 -2.02 18.32 5.50
CA HIS A 53 -2.73 19.49 5.00
C HIS A 53 -2.59 19.67 3.49
N ARG A 54 -1.67 18.95 2.85
CA ARG A 54 -1.45 18.98 1.40
C ARG A 54 -2.05 17.78 0.68
N ILE A 55 -2.64 16.86 1.44
CA ILE A 55 -3.22 15.67 0.83
C ILE A 55 -4.48 16.07 0.08
N GLU A 56 -4.48 15.84 -1.22
CA GLU A 56 -5.68 15.99 -2.01
C GLU A 56 -6.64 14.88 -1.63
N LYS A 57 -7.90 15.26 -1.46
CA LYS A 57 -8.90 14.27 -1.17
C LYS A 57 -9.11 13.41 -2.41
N ILE A 58 -8.63 12.18 -2.35
CA ILE A 58 -8.89 11.21 -3.39
C ILE A 58 -10.32 10.73 -3.18
N ALA A 59 -11.22 11.20 -4.00
CA ALA A 59 -12.62 10.82 -3.93
C ALA A 59 -12.77 9.42 -4.52
N SER A 60 -12.22 8.44 -3.82
CA SER A 60 -12.24 7.07 -4.28
C SER A 60 -12.57 6.17 -3.10
N GLU A 61 -13.54 5.31 -3.29
CA GLU A 61 -13.88 4.29 -2.32
C GLU A 61 -12.76 3.27 -2.15
N ASP A 62 -11.81 3.29 -3.08
CA ASP A 62 -10.72 2.32 -3.13
C ASP A 62 -9.57 2.68 -2.21
N TYR A 63 -9.57 3.88 -1.65
CA TYR A 63 -8.48 4.36 -0.80
C TYR A 63 -8.87 4.31 0.66
N SER A 64 -8.09 3.60 1.46
CA SER A 64 -8.31 3.49 2.90
C SER A 64 -7.06 3.95 3.65
N LEU A 65 -7.26 4.82 4.63
CA LEU A 65 -6.19 5.37 5.44
C LEU A 65 -6.30 4.76 6.84
N PHE A 66 -5.22 4.16 7.32
CA PHE A 66 -5.22 3.48 8.61
C PHE A 66 -4.39 4.24 9.62
N TYR A 67 -5.02 4.58 10.75
CA TYR A 67 -4.38 5.26 11.88
C TYR A 67 -4.12 4.32 13.05
N ASP A 68 -4.80 3.17 13.09
CA ASP A 68 -4.76 2.24 14.21
C ASP A 68 -4.14 0.93 13.73
N GLU A 69 -3.04 0.54 14.36
CA GLU A 69 -2.33 -0.69 13.98
C GLU A 69 -3.21 -1.93 14.07
N LYS A 70 -4.02 -2.03 15.13
CA LYS A 70 -4.89 -3.19 15.30
C LYS A 70 -5.91 -3.30 14.18
N LYS A 71 -6.49 -2.16 13.78
CA LYS A 71 -7.44 -2.15 12.68
C LYS A 71 -6.77 -2.48 11.36
N ALA A 72 -5.53 -2.02 11.18
CA ALA A 72 -4.78 -2.33 9.97
C ALA A 72 -4.52 -3.84 9.87
N ILE A 73 -4.07 -4.44 10.95
CA ILE A 73 -3.79 -5.89 10.99
C ILE A 73 -5.08 -6.67 10.76
N GLN A 74 -6.17 -6.25 11.37
CA GLN A 74 -7.46 -6.89 11.16
C GLN A 74 -7.87 -6.82 9.69
N ALA A 75 -7.72 -5.67 9.07
CA ALA A 75 -8.08 -5.49 7.65
C ALA A 75 -7.25 -6.44 6.77
N ILE A 76 -5.97 -6.62 7.09
CA ILE A 76 -5.11 -7.54 6.34
C ILE A 76 -5.63 -8.98 6.49
N HIS A 77 -5.98 -9.38 7.69
CA HIS A 77 -6.49 -10.72 7.93
C HIS A 77 -7.86 -10.97 7.31
N GLU A 78 -8.59 -9.91 7.02
CA GLU A 78 -9.91 -10.01 6.38
C GLU A 78 -9.86 -10.06 4.86
N LEU A 79 -8.69 -9.84 4.27
CA LEU A 79 -8.54 -9.98 2.83
C LEU A 79 -8.76 -11.43 2.41
N GLY A 80 -9.49 -11.62 1.32
CA GLY A 80 -9.83 -12.95 0.84
C GLY A 80 -8.72 -13.59 0.01
N GLU A 81 -8.95 -14.84 -0.38
CA GLU A 81 -7.97 -15.59 -1.16
C GLU A 81 -7.89 -15.13 -2.62
N ASP A 82 -8.87 -14.35 -3.07
CA ASP A 82 -8.88 -13.79 -4.42
C ASP A 82 -8.08 -12.50 -4.54
N CYS A 83 -7.29 -12.17 -3.52
CA CYS A 83 -6.47 -10.96 -3.47
C CYS A 83 -5.03 -11.25 -3.84
N PHE A 84 -4.40 -10.29 -4.48
CA PHE A 84 -2.95 -10.21 -4.61
C PHE A 84 -2.52 -8.86 -4.05
N VAL A 85 -1.49 -8.86 -3.20
CA VAL A 85 -1.02 -7.64 -2.54
C VAL A 85 0.29 -7.19 -3.17
N VAL A 86 0.36 -5.91 -3.47
CA VAL A 86 1.60 -5.26 -3.91
C VAL A 86 2.04 -4.32 -2.81
N VAL A 87 3.18 -4.63 -2.20
CA VAL A 87 3.71 -3.83 -1.10
C VAL A 87 4.66 -2.79 -1.68
N MET A 88 4.31 -1.53 -1.50
CA MET A 88 5.03 -0.39 -2.05
C MET A 88 5.96 0.16 -0.98
N GLY A 89 7.09 -0.50 -0.79
CA GLY A 89 8.03 -0.04 0.21
C GLY A 89 9.02 -1.11 0.63
N TYR A 90 9.90 -0.73 1.54
CA TYR A 90 10.97 -1.60 2.00
C TYR A 90 10.57 -2.32 3.27
N TYR A 91 11.09 -3.54 3.43
CA TYR A 91 11.04 -4.23 4.70
C TYR A 91 12.03 -3.56 5.64
N GLN A 92 11.52 -2.99 6.71
CA GLN A 92 12.34 -2.32 7.72
C GLN A 92 11.60 -2.35 9.06
N LEU A 93 12.25 -1.84 10.08
CA LEU A 93 11.70 -1.92 11.43
C LEU A 93 10.28 -1.32 11.52
N GLN A 94 10.05 -0.19 10.88
CA GLN A 94 8.78 0.50 10.94
C GLN A 94 7.66 -0.26 10.23
N THR A 95 7.99 -1.06 9.22
CA THR A 95 7.00 -1.79 8.42
C THR A 95 6.87 -3.26 8.82
N PHE A 96 7.67 -3.70 9.78
CA PHE A 96 7.78 -5.10 10.16
C PHE A 96 6.43 -5.74 10.50
N LYS A 97 5.62 -5.05 11.30
CA LYS A 97 4.36 -5.64 11.76
C LYS A 97 3.35 -5.83 10.63
N ILE A 98 3.38 -4.93 9.65
CA ILE A 98 2.52 -5.05 8.47
C ILE A 98 2.96 -6.25 7.63
N TYR A 99 4.26 -6.38 7.36
CA TYR A 99 4.78 -7.52 6.63
C TYR A 99 4.49 -8.83 7.37
N ARG A 100 4.65 -8.82 8.67
CA ARG A 100 4.39 -10.02 9.48
C ARG A 100 2.92 -10.44 9.40
N ALA A 101 2.01 -9.48 9.51
CA ALA A 101 0.59 -9.76 9.41
C ALA A 101 0.26 -10.37 8.04
N LEU A 102 0.83 -9.80 6.99
CA LEU A 102 0.61 -10.30 5.63
C LEU A 102 1.18 -11.71 5.46
N SER A 103 2.36 -11.97 6.00
CA SER A 103 3.00 -13.28 5.86
C SER A 103 2.27 -14.39 6.61
N LYS A 104 1.42 -14.05 7.57
CA LYS A 104 0.60 -15.03 8.26
C LYS A 104 -0.65 -15.42 7.49
N THR A 105 -0.95 -14.71 6.43
CA THR A 105 -2.05 -15.07 5.52
C THR A 105 -1.52 -15.97 4.41
N ASN A 106 -2.44 -16.54 3.64
CA ASN A 106 -2.06 -17.30 2.45
C ASN A 106 -2.13 -16.45 1.19
N ILE A 107 -2.21 -15.13 1.35
CA ILE A 107 -2.36 -14.22 0.23
C ILE A 107 -1.01 -14.03 -0.46
N PRO A 108 -0.93 -14.25 -1.77
CA PRO A 108 0.29 -13.98 -2.51
C PRO A 108 0.59 -12.49 -2.54
N TYR A 109 1.86 -12.12 -2.43
CA TYR A 109 2.24 -10.73 -2.48
C TYR A 109 3.62 -10.55 -3.11
N ALA A 110 3.88 -9.34 -3.57
CA ALA A 110 5.17 -8.94 -4.11
C ALA A 110 5.51 -7.58 -3.54
N SER A 111 6.79 -7.33 -3.35
CA SER A 111 7.28 -6.01 -2.96
C SER A 111 7.70 -5.27 -4.22
N TRP A 112 7.24 -4.03 -4.33
CA TRP A 112 7.62 -3.17 -5.43
C TRP A 112 8.35 -1.95 -4.86
N GLN A 113 9.62 -1.85 -5.16
CA GLN A 113 10.46 -0.74 -4.74
C GLN A 113 10.63 0.18 -5.92
N THR A 114 10.03 1.35 -5.82
CA THR A 114 10.05 2.31 -6.91
C THR A 114 11.25 3.21 -6.89
N SER A 115 12.04 3.17 -5.82
CA SER A 115 13.19 4.02 -5.76
C SER A 115 14.18 3.54 -6.80
N ALA A 116 14.44 4.39 -7.74
CA ALA A 116 15.56 4.22 -8.61
C ALA A 116 16.79 4.48 -7.76
N ASP A 117 17.10 3.54 -6.90
CA ASP A 117 18.35 3.63 -6.20
C ASP A 117 19.46 3.44 -7.23
N PRO A 118 20.17 4.47 -7.57
CA PRO A 118 21.19 4.35 -8.61
C PRO A 118 22.33 3.44 -8.20
N ASN A 119 22.37 3.14 -6.93
CA ASN A 119 23.37 2.22 -6.44
C ASN A 119 22.88 0.78 -6.48
N GLY A 120 21.90 0.95 -6.79
CA GLY A 120 21.34 0.05 -6.83
C GLY A 120 21.36 -1.07 -7.04
N LEU A 121 21.59 0.01 -6.61
CA LEU A 121 21.62 -0.69 -6.66
C LEU A 121 21.72 -1.32 -6.65
N GLY A 122 21.63 -0.85 -6.56
CA GLY A 122 21.78 -1.36 -6.65
C GLY A 122 22.08 -1.98 -6.61
N GLY A 123 22.26 -1.83 -6.57
CA GLY A 123 22.52 -2.45 -6.69
C GLY A 123 22.86 -3.04 -6.51
N HIS A 124 22.93 -2.92 -6.57
CA HIS A 124 23.14 -3.51 -6.57
C HIS A 124 23.23 -3.97 -6.48
#